data_8d65a548f83d80423416472e9116b739
#
_entry.id   8d65a548f83d80423416472e9116b739
#
_cell.length_a   1.000
_cell.length_b   1.000
_cell.length_c   1.000
_cell.angle_alpha   90.00
_cell.angle_beta   90.00
_cell.angle_gamma   90.00
#
_symmetry.space_group_name_H-M   'P 1'
#
loop_
_entity.id
_entity.type
_entity.pdbx_description
1 polymer ?
#
loop_
_entity_poly.entity_id
_entity_poly.type
_entity_poly.pdbx_seq_one_letter_code
_entity_poly.pdbx_strand_id
1 'polypeptide(L)'
;MKKRLTALCLLAASSALANPQLIAHRGGTGDAPENTLPAIKLALENHAEAIWVTVQLSRDGVPVLYRSSDLSALTNAEGKVSSLTAAELAKVDAGWKWGDDSHPWRGKQATIPTLQSVLQQWPHTFFYIDIKSPDAEPAVMGERLLAVL
;
A
#
# COMPACT_ATOMS: atom_id res chain seq x y z
N MET A 1 49.15 -51.02 -21.20
CA MET A 1 48.91 -50.09 -20.09
C MET A 1 47.66 -49.27 -20.41
N LYS A 2 46.55 -49.57 -19.76
CA LYS A 2 45.25 -48.81 -19.98
C LYS A 2 45.20 -47.68 -18.97
N LYS A 3 45.30 -46.40 -19.43
CA LYS A 3 45.10 -45.21 -18.61
C LYS A 3 43.61 -45.03 -18.39
N ARG A 4 43.14 -45.16 -17.12
CA ARG A 4 41.81 -44.85 -16.72
C ARG A 4 41.73 -43.34 -16.52
N LEU A 5 40.95 -42.67 -17.36
CA LEU A 5 40.61 -41.24 -17.20
C LEU A 5 39.44 -41.14 -16.21
N THR A 6 39.70 -40.67 -15.01
CA THR A 6 38.67 -40.43 -14.01
C THR A 6 38.11 -39.01 -14.27
N ALA A 7 36.91 -38.94 -14.83
CA ALA A 7 36.22 -37.67 -14.97
C ALA A 7 35.65 -37.23 -13.62
N LEU A 8 36.18 -36.14 -13.05
CA LEU A 8 35.69 -35.52 -11.84
C LEU A 8 34.53 -34.56 -12.23
N CYS A 9 33.29 -35.01 -12.05
CA CYS A 9 32.12 -34.12 -12.18
C CYS A 9 32.07 -33.21 -10.97
N LEU A 10 32.50 -31.94 -11.12
CA LEU A 10 32.13 -30.88 -10.15
C LEU A 10 30.67 -30.56 -10.33
N LEU A 11 29.83 -31.03 -9.41
CA LEU A 11 28.49 -30.43 -9.21
C LEU A 11 28.68 -29.06 -8.59
N ALA A 12 28.55 -28.00 -9.38
CA ALA A 12 28.36 -26.66 -8.87
C ALA A 12 26.93 -26.58 -8.33
N ALA A 13 26.76 -26.74 -7.03
CA ALA A 13 25.54 -26.40 -6.35
C ALA A 13 25.43 -24.87 -6.35
N SER A 14 24.74 -24.28 -7.34
CA SER A 14 24.30 -22.92 -7.30
C SER A 14 23.22 -22.84 -6.22
N SER A 15 23.60 -22.40 -5.01
CA SER A 15 22.66 -21.94 -4.01
C SER A 15 21.97 -20.71 -4.61
N ALA A 16 20.75 -20.89 -5.10
CA ALA A 16 19.86 -19.77 -5.39
C ALA A 16 19.60 -19.05 -4.06
N LEU A 17 20.37 -18.02 -3.78
CA LEU A 17 20.08 -17.07 -2.71
C LEU A 17 18.78 -16.37 -3.14
N ALA A 18 17.66 -16.82 -2.59
CA ALA A 18 16.42 -16.10 -2.72
C ALA A 18 16.62 -14.74 -2.02
N ASN A 19 16.74 -13.67 -2.80
CA ASN A 19 16.75 -12.33 -2.24
C ASN A 19 15.36 -12.05 -1.66
N PRO A 20 15.24 -11.68 -0.39
CA PRO A 20 13.95 -11.30 0.19
C PRO A 20 13.42 -10.06 -0.53
N GLN A 21 12.13 -10.06 -0.87
CA GLN A 21 11.47 -8.90 -1.48
C GLN A 21 11.23 -7.83 -0.42
N LEU A 22 11.60 -6.59 -0.72
CA LEU A 22 11.31 -5.44 0.13
C LEU A 22 9.92 -4.88 -0.17
N ILE A 23 8.98 -5.10 0.75
CA ILE A 23 7.59 -4.66 0.62
C ILE A 23 7.32 -3.53 1.60
N ALA A 24 6.87 -2.37 1.09
CA ALA A 24 6.49 -1.23 1.91
C ALA A 24 5.08 -1.42 2.48
N HIS A 25 4.97 -1.84 3.73
CA HIS A 25 3.71 -2.05 4.43
C HIS A 25 2.95 -0.72 4.58
N ARG A 26 1.69 -0.68 4.11
CA ARG A 26 0.84 0.52 4.06
C ARG A 26 1.48 1.70 3.34
N GLY A 27 2.26 1.42 2.30
CA GLY A 27 2.98 2.43 1.55
C GLY A 27 4.25 2.95 2.22
N GLY A 28 4.66 2.37 3.35
CA GLY A 28 5.78 2.86 4.16
C GLY A 28 5.32 3.82 5.26
N THR A 29 5.57 3.49 6.52
CA THR A 29 5.04 4.22 7.68
C THR A 29 6.11 5.00 8.44
N GLY A 30 7.39 4.81 8.08
CA GLY A 30 8.53 5.43 8.76
C GLY A 30 8.78 6.89 8.36
N ASP A 31 8.53 7.23 7.11
CA ASP A 31 8.91 8.52 6.54
C ASP A 31 7.70 9.43 6.24
N ALA A 32 6.51 8.86 6.12
CA ALA A 32 5.28 9.59 5.80
C ALA A 32 4.03 8.85 6.32
N PRO A 33 2.86 9.53 6.34
CA PRO A 33 1.60 8.94 6.78
C PRO A 33 1.20 7.73 5.92
N GLU A 34 0.79 6.63 6.58
CA GLU A 34 0.40 5.39 5.92
C GLU A 34 -0.70 5.56 4.88
N ASN A 35 -0.67 4.72 3.82
CA ASN A 35 -1.70 4.68 2.77
C ASN A 35 -1.92 6.03 2.04
N THR A 36 -0.90 6.87 1.94
CA THR A 36 -0.93 8.15 1.23
C THR A 36 0.00 8.16 0.02
N LEU A 37 -0.25 9.04 -0.93
CA LEU A 37 0.62 9.20 -2.11
C LEU A 37 2.07 9.57 -1.73
N PRO A 38 2.31 10.49 -0.78
CA PRO A 38 3.68 10.78 -0.33
C PRO A 38 4.41 9.57 0.25
N ALA A 39 3.73 8.73 1.04
CA ALA A 39 4.34 7.52 1.60
C ALA A 39 4.77 6.54 0.51
N ILE A 40 3.87 6.24 -0.43
CA ILE A 40 4.16 5.35 -1.56
C ILE A 40 5.33 5.88 -2.39
N LYS A 41 5.33 7.18 -2.70
CA LYS A 41 6.41 7.81 -3.45
C LYS A 41 7.75 7.63 -2.74
N LEU A 42 7.84 7.97 -1.45
CA LEU A 42 9.08 7.84 -0.66
C LEU A 42 9.53 6.39 -0.55
N ALA A 43 8.62 5.44 -0.36
CA ALA A 43 8.96 4.02 -0.31
C ALA A 43 9.59 3.54 -1.62
N LEU A 44 9.05 3.94 -2.77
CA LEU A 44 9.61 3.60 -4.08
C LEU A 44 10.96 4.29 -4.34
N GLU A 45 11.13 5.55 -3.93
CA GLU A 45 12.41 6.27 -3.97
C GLU A 45 13.46 5.58 -3.08
N ASN A 46 13.04 4.97 -1.96
CA ASN A 46 13.87 4.16 -1.07
C ASN A 46 13.97 2.68 -1.49
N HIS A 47 13.69 2.39 -2.78
CA HIS A 47 13.88 1.07 -3.41
C HIS A 47 12.97 -0.04 -2.88
N ALA A 48 11.77 0.27 -2.39
CA ALA A 48 10.75 -0.76 -2.17
C ALA A 48 10.39 -1.41 -3.52
N GLU A 49 10.37 -2.75 -3.54
CA GLU A 49 10.09 -3.53 -4.75
C GLU A 49 8.58 -3.77 -4.94
N ALA A 50 7.82 -3.67 -3.86
CA ALA A 50 6.37 -3.76 -3.87
C ALA A 50 5.76 -2.88 -2.77
N ILE A 51 4.51 -2.53 -2.96
CA ILE A 51 3.74 -1.72 -2.04
C ILE A 51 2.55 -2.51 -1.52
N TRP A 52 2.36 -2.56 -0.22
CA TRP A 52 1.15 -3.09 0.41
C TRP A 52 0.26 -1.94 0.81
N VAL A 53 -0.98 -1.91 0.34
CA VAL A 53 -1.98 -0.89 0.68
C VAL A 53 -3.22 -1.52 1.28
N THR A 54 -3.91 -0.78 2.14
CA THR A 54 -5.16 -1.23 2.76
C THR A 54 -6.33 -0.45 2.18
N VAL A 55 -7.37 -1.14 1.75
CA VAL A 55 -8.49 -0.57 1.00
C VAL A 55 -9.82 -0.75 1.73
N GLN A 56 -10.63 0.31 1.73
CA GLN A 56 -12.03 0.33 2.16
C GLN A 56 -12.89 0.98 1.08
N LEU A 57 -14.23 0.85 1.16
CA LEU A 57 -15.15 1.58 0.29
C LEU A 57 -15.64 2.88 0.93
N SER A 58 -15.62 3.95 0.15
CA SER A 58 -16.30 5.20 0.48
C SER A 58 -17.82 5.04 0.42
N ARG A 59 -18.58 6.05 0.86
CA ARG A 59 -20.05 6.08 0.79
C ARG A 59 -20.59 5.88 -0.63
N ASP A 60 -19.91 6.41 -1.63
CA ASP A 60 -20.24 6.27 -3.06
C ASP A 60 -19.63 5.02 -3.71
N GLY A 61 -19.10 4.08 -2.91
CA GLY A 61 -18.61 2.79 -3.37
C GLY A 61 -17.29 2.84 -4.12
N VAL A 62 -16.47 3.86 -3.90
CA VAL A 62 -15.14 3.99 -4.50
C VAL A 62 -14.09 3.36 -3.58
N PRO A 63 -13.22 2.47 -4.08
CA PRO A 63 -12.10 1.95 -3.30
C PRO A 63 -11.09 3.06 -2.97
N VAL A 64 -10.84 3.29 -1.67
CA VAL A 64 -9.91 4.30 -1.14
C VAL A 64 -8.90 3.67 -0.19
N LEU A 65 -7.74 4.30 -0.02
CA LEU A 65 -6.69 3.78 0.84
C LEU A 65 -6.84 4.30 2.27
N TYR A 66 -7.28 3.45 3.16
CA TYR A 66 -7.32 3.73 4.60
C TYR A 66 -7.50 2.43 5.39
N ARG A 67 -6.82 2.27 6.51
CA ARG A 67 -6.85 1.00 7.26
C ARG A 67 -7.76 1.00 8.46
N SER A 68 -7.78 2.06 9.25
CA SER A 68 -8.51 2.08 10.52
C SER A 68 -10.02 2.10 10.31
N SER A 69 -10.78 1.61 11.28
CA SER A 69 -12.25 1.59 11.21
C SER A 69 -12.86 2.98 11.40
N ASP A 70 -12.12 3.90 12.04
CA ASP A 70 -12.55 5.28 12.27
C ASP A 70 -11.50 6.26 11.78
N LEU A 71 -11.93 7.35 11.14
CA LEU A 71 -11.07 8.40 10.60
C LEU A 71 -10.29 9.14 11.69
N SER A 72 -10.88 9.26 12.89
CA SER A 72 -10.23 9.93 14.03
C SER A 72 -8.94 9.24 14.51
N ALA A 73 -8.71 8.00 14.10
CA ALA A 73 -7.48 7.29 14.47
C ALA A 73 -6.20 7.99 13.97
N LEU A 74 -6.22 8.55 12.75
CA LEU A 74 -5.03 9.10 12.09
C LEU A 74 -5.26 10.51 11.51
N THR A 75 -6.51 10.95 11.37
CA THR A 75 -6.85 12.15 10.60
C THR A 75 -7.46 13.25 11.47
N ASN A 76 -7.81 14.38 10.84
CA ASN A 76 -8.57 15.48 11.41
C ASN A 76 -10.10 15.32 11.28
N ALA A 77 -10.57 14.17 10.75
CA ALA A 77 -11.98 13.83 10.62
C ALA A 77 -12.39 12.74 11.59
N GLU A 78 -13.68 12.50 11.73
CA GLU A 78 -14.27 11.47 12.58
C GLU A 78 -15.25 10.60 11.80
N GLY A 79 -15.57 9.44 12.34
CA GLY A 79 -16.49 8.48 11.76
C GLY A 79 -15.87 7.53 10.77
N LYS A 80 -16.71 6.76 10.09
CA LYS A 80 -16.29 5.69 9.20
C LYS A 80 -15.91 6.22 7.81
N VAL A 81 -15.00 5.52 7.13
CA VAL A 81 -14.69 5.77 5.70
C VAL A 81 -15.98 5.70 4.86
N SER A 82 -16.84 4.73 5.12
CA SER A 82 -18.13 4.55 4.42
C SER A 82 -19.16 5.66 4.67
N SER A 83 -18.92 6.60 5.56
CA SER A 83 -19.80 7.75 5.78
C SER A 83 -19.49 8.96 4.88
N LEU A 84 -18.35 8.99 4.22
CA LEU A 84 -17.90 10.07 3.32
C LEU A 84 -17.73 9.58 1.89
N THR A 85 -17.98 10.46 0.91
CA THR A 85 -17.66 10.19 -0.50
C THR A 85 -16.15 10.19 -0.74
N ALA A 86 -15.70 9.62 -1.84
CA ALA A 86 -14.29 9.67 -2.23
C ALA A 86 -13.79 11.13 -2.38
N ALA A 87 -14.64 12.04 -2.89
CA ALA A 87 -14.30 13.44 -3.03
C ALA A 87 -14.16 14.18 -1.67
N GLU A 88 -14.96 13.79 -0.67
CA GLU A 88 -14.83 14.29 0.70
C GLU A 88 -13.58 13.73 1.37
N LEU A 89 -13.31 12.43 1.22
CA LEU A 89 -12.12 11.76 1.75
C LEU A 89 -10.82 12.33 1.17
N ALA A 90 -10.80 12.76 -0.09
CA ALA A 90 -9.66 13.41 -0.72
C ALA A 90 -9.26 14.75 -0.07
N LYS A 91 -10.11 15.32 0.79
CA LYS A 91 -9.85 16.55 1.55
C LYS A 91 -9.47 16.30 3.00
N VAL A 92 -9.58 15.06 3.46
CA VAL A 92 -9.22 14.66 4.83
C VAL A 92 -7.70 14.61 4.96
N ASP A 93 -7.17 15.26 5.99
CA ASP A 93 -5.74 15.26 6.29
C ASP A 93 -5.34 13.98 7.02
N ALA A 94 -4.78 13.02 6.29
CA ALA A 94 -4.27 11.76 6.82
C ALA A 94 -2.90 11.89 7.50
N GLY A 95 -2.27 13.04 7.40
CA GLY A 95 -1.03 13.38 8.12
C GLY A 95 -1.26 14.03 9.48
N TRP A 96 -2.52 14.26 9.87
CA TRP A 96 -2.88 15.07 11.04
C TRP A 96 -2.26 14.59 12.36
N LYS A 97 -2.18 13.28 12.57
CA LYS A 97 -1.66 12.66 13.80
C LYS A 97 -0.31 11.96 13.59
N TRP A 98 0.26 12.04 12.40
CA TRP A 98 1.53 11.37 12.12
C TRP A 98 2.72 12.09 12.74
N GLY A 99 3.70 11.29 13.22
CA GLY A 99 4.95 11.76 13.80
C GLY A 99 4.84 12.08 15.28
N ASP A 100 5.82 12.81 15.76
CA ASP A 100 5.90 13.33 17.11
C ASP A 100 5.05 14.61 17.29
N ASP A 101 5.26 15.31 18.39
CA ASP A 101 4.53 16.55 18.71
C ASP A 101 4.68 17.67 17.67
N SER A 102 5.67 17.60 16.76
CA SER A 102 5.86 18.57 15.68
C SER A 102 4.84 18.43 14.56
N HIS A 103 4.20 17.25 14.43
CA HIS A 103 3.23 16.91 13.39
C HIS A 103 3.64 17.36 11.98
N PRO A 104 4.78 16.89 11.45
CA PRO A 104 5.43 17.45 10.27
C PRO A 104 4.62 17.31 8.98
N TRP A 105 3.59 16.44 8.98
CA TRP A 105 2.74 16.19 7.83
C TRP A 105 1.39 16.90 7.85
N ARG A 106 1.05 17.65 8.89
CA ARG A 106 -0.18 18.45 8.92
C ARG A 106 -0.19 19.48 7.79
N GLY A 107 -1.26 19.49 7.01
CA GLY A 107 -1.43 20.42 5.89
C GLY A 107 -0.47 20.21 4.71
N LYS A 108 0.24 19.06 4.65
CA LYS A 108 1.18 18.74 3.57
C LYS A 108 0.55 17.93 2.43
N GLN A 109 -0.77 17.98 2.28
CA GLN A 109 -1.52 17.27 1.24
C GLN A 109 -1.38 15.72 1.28
N ALA A 110 -1.07 15.17 2.44
CA ALA A 110 -1.19 13.74 2.69
C ALA A 110 -2.66 13.41 2.98
N THR A 111 -3.43 13.18 1.94
CA THR A 111 -4.88 12.90 2.02
C THR A 111 -5.19 11.44 1.74
N ILE A 112 -6.47 11.05 1.82
CA ILE A 112 -6.92 9.70 1.53
C ILE A 112 -7.14 9.56 0.01
N PRO A 113 -6.27 8.83 -0.73
CA PRO A 113 -6.38 8.69 -2.18
C PRO A 113 -7.35 7.56 -2.56
N THR A 114 -7.84 7.58 -3.80
CA THR A 114 -8.51 6.41 -4.38
C THR A 114 -7.49 5.36 -4.82
N LEU A 115 -7.88 4.09 -4.78
CA LEU A 115 -7.04 3.01 -5.32
C LEU A 115 -6.74 3.24 -6.80
N GLN A 116 -7.73 3.67 -7.59
CA GLN A 116 -7.56 3.96 -9.01
C GLN A 116 -6.46 4.99 -9.25
N SER A 117 -6.44 6.11 -8.50
CA SER A 117 -5.41 7.14 -8.66
C SER A 117 -4.01 6.63 -8.34
N VAL A 118 -3.88 5.75 -7.35
CA VAL A 118 -2.62 5.11 -6.99
C VAL A 118 -2.11 4.19 -8.10
N LEU A 119 -2.97 3.31 -8.63
CA LEU A 119 -2.60 2.39 -9.70
C LEU A 119 -2.25 3.12 -11.00
N GLN A 120 -2.95 4.21 -11.32
CA GLN A 120 -2.66 5.05 -12.47
C GLN A 120 -1.32 5.80 -12.35
N GLN A 121 -0.96 6.23 -11.15
CA GLN A 121 0.29 6.94 -10.91
C GLN A 121 1.52 6.02 -10.98
N TRP A 122 1.37 4.75 -10.61
CA TRP A 122 2.45 3.75 -10.62
C TRP A 122 2.04 2.47 -11.33
N PRO A 123 1.80 2.50 -12.65
CA PRO A 123 1.22 1.39 -13.41
C PRO A 123 2.13 0.14 -13.51
N HIS A 124 3.41 0.28 -13.18
CA HIS A 124 4.40 -0.80 -13.23
C HIS A 124 4.83 -1.30 -11.85
N THR A 125 4.24 -0.75 -10.79
CA THR A 125 4.54 -1.17 -9.41
C THR A 125 3.65 -2.36 -9.03
N PHE A 126 4.23 -3.34 -8.34
CA PHE A 126 3.46 -4.43 -7.78
C PHE A 126 2.78 -4.02 -6.48
N PHE A 127 1.46 -4.19 -6.41
CA PHE A 127 0.66 -3.87 -5.23
C PHE A 127 0.06 -5.10 -4.58
N TYR A 128 0.23 -5.23 -3.27
CA TYR A 128 -0.57 -6.10 -2.41
C TYR A 128 -1.75 -5.28 -1.88
N ILE A 129 -2.97 -5.70 -2.22
CA ILE A 129 -4.21 -4.99 -1.83
C ILE A 129 -4.85 -5.75 -0.68
N ASP A 130 -4.76 -5.21 0.53
CA ASP A 130 -5.39 -5.74 1.74
C ASP A 130 -6.77 -5.10 1.92
N ILE A 131 -7.81 -5.93 1.92
CA ILE A 131 -9.18 -5.45 2.03
C ILE A 131 -9.60 -5.36 3.50
N LYS A 132 -9.95 -4.17 3.94
CA LYS A 132 -10.49 -3.87 5.28
C LYS A 132 -11.77 -3.06 5.15
N SER A 133 -12.84 -3.71 4.77
CA SER A 133 -14.13 -3.05 4.56
C SER A 133 -15.20 -3.70 5.46
N PRO A 134 -15.24 -3.34 6.75
CA PRO A 134 -16.11 -3.98 7.72
C PRO A 134 -17.60 -3.77 7.41
N ASP A 135 -17.94 -2.73 6.66
CA ASP A 135 -19.31 -2.33 6.37
C ASP A 135 -19.77 -2.67 4.94
N ALA A 136 -18.90 -3.25 4.10
CA ALA A 136 -19.27 -3.61 2.72
C ALA A 136 -19.49 -5.12 2.59
N GLU A 137 -20.52 -5.50 1.83
CA GLU A 137 -20.73 -6.88 1.41
C GLU A 137 -19.54 -7.34 0.55
N PRO A 138 -19.00 -8.56 0.75
CA PRO A 138 -17.84 -9.06 0.01
C PRO A 138 -18.02 -9.04 -1.51
N ALA A 139 -19.22 -9.34 -2.01
CA ALA A 139 -19.52 -9.32 -3.45
C ALA A 139 -19.42 -7.90 -4.02
N VAL A 140 -19.94 -6.88 -3.30
CA VAL A 140 -19.86 -5.47 -3.70
C VAL A 140 -18.40 -4.99 -3.72
N MET A 141 -17.63 -5.34 -2.69
CA MET A 141 -16.21 -5.02 -2.65
C MET A 141 -15.46 -5.65 -3.83
N GLY A 142 -15.72 -6.91 -4.13
CA GLY A 142 -15.11 -7.61 -5.27
C GLY A 142 -15.43 -6.94 -6.60
N GLU A 143 -16.68 -6.57 -6.85
CA GLU A 143 -17.11 -5.85 -8.04
C GLU A 143 -16.40 -4.50 -8.19
N ARG A 144 -16.34 -3.72 -7.10
CA ARG A 144 -15.70 -2.39 -7.10
C ARG A 144 -14.19 -2.46 -7.31
N LEU A 145 -13.53 -3.47 -6.77
CA LEU A 145 -12.10 -3.69 -7.01
C LEU A 145 -11.84 -4.08 -8.46
N LEU A 146 -12.60 -5.02 -9.01
CA LEU A 146 -12.46 -5.45 -10.40
C LEU A 146 -12.65 -4.29 -11.41
N ALA A 147 -13.45 -3.30 -11.05
CA ALA A 147 -13.69 -2.13 -11.91
C ALA A 147 -12.47 -1.18 -12.00
N VAL A 148 -11.48 -1.29 -11.10
CA VAL A 148 -10.29 -0.40 -11.06
C VAL A 148 -8.98 -1.13 -11.30
N LEU A 149 -8.99 -2.48 -11.40
CA LEU A 149 -7.84 -3.32 -11.72
C LEU A 149 -7.75 -3.57 -13.24
#